data_330e0a919b40ed1066cbf732298e0d2a
#
_entry.id   330e0a919b40ed1066cbf732298e0d2a
#
_cell.length_a   1.000
_cell.length_b   1.000
_cell.length_c   1.000
_cell.angle_alpha   90.00
_cell.angle_beta   90.00
_cell.angle_gamma   90.00
#
_symmetry.space_group_name_H-M   'P 1'
#
loop_
_entity.id
_entity.type
_entity.pdbx_description
1 polymer ?
#
loop_
_entity_poly.entity_id
_entity_poly.type
_entity_poly.pdbx_seq_one_letter_code
_entity_poly.pdbx_strand_id
1 'polypeptide(L)'
;MYVYTGEGGGKTTAALGLALRSVGHGHKVVIVQFMKGRKDIGEWKIARRLAPQYEIHQFGREGFVDLKNPSEEDKQLAKKGLEFAREVAFRKPNLLILDELNLAVAVGLLKLEEVMKLLDEIPKEVVVVVTGRYAPKELIDRADFANEVKDVKHPFKKGIPAKEGIQF
;
A
#
# COMPACT_ATOMS: atom_id res chain seq x y z
N MET A 1 -12.85 1.65 -6.26
CA MET A 1 -11.44 1.28 -6.02
C MET A 1 -10.51 2.22 -6.80
N TYR A 2 -9.39 2.62 -6.19
CA TYR A 2 -8.35 3.48 -6.79
C TYR A 2 -7.05 2.69 -6.93
N VAL A 3 -6.35 2.83 -8.05
CA VAL A 3 -5.05 2.21 -8.30
C VAL A 3 -4.01 3.29 -8.60
N TYR A 4 -2.89 3.26 -7.88
CA TYR A 4 -1.71 4.07 -8.18
C TYR A 4 -0.57 3.13 -8.58
N THR A 5 -0.11 3.23 -9.81
CA THR A 5 0.96 2.38 -10.36
C THR A 5 2.05 3.22 -11.05
N GLY A 6 3.00 2.57 -11.70
CA GLY A 6 4.10 3.22 -12.44
C GLY A 6 5.41 3.28 -11.65
N GLU A 7 6.48 3.66 -12.36
CA GLU A 7 7.86 3.67 -11.85
C GLU A 7 8.19 4.86 -10.96
N GLY A 8 7.47 5.98 -11.12
CA GLY A 8 7.73 7.22 -10.41
C GLY A 8 7.45 7.15 -8.91
N GLY A 9 8.16 7.96 -8.14
CA GLY A 9 7.88 8.17 -6.72
C GLY A 9 6.55 8.90 -6.49
N GLY A 10 5.95 8.73 -5.29
CA GLY A 10 4.73 9.44 -4.90
C GLY A 10 3.46 8.61 -4.83
N LYS A 11 3.48 7.33 -5.21
CA LYS A 11 2.30 6.44 -5.11
C LYS A 11 1.80 6.30 -3.68
N THR A 12 2.68 5.89 -2.76
CA THR A 12 2.38 5.82 -1.32
C THR A 12 1.97 7.18 -0.80
N THR A 13 2.71 8.26 -1.14
CA THR A 13 2.41 9.63 -0.68
C THR A 13 1.03 10.10 -1.16
N ALA A 14 0.62 9.77 -2.38
CA ALA A 14 -0.72 10.06 -2.88
C ALA A 14 -1.79 9.34 -2.05
N ALA A 15 -1.60 8.05 -1.76
CA ALA A 15 -2.52 7.28 -0.92
C ALA A 15 -2.56 7.83 0.52
N LEU A 16 -1.42 8.20 1.12
CA LEU A 16 -1.36 8.83 2.42
C LEU A 16 -2.02 10.22 2.44
N GLY A 17 -1.95 10.96 1.34
CA GLY A 17 -2.69 12.22 1.14
C GLY A 17 -4.21 12.01 1.20
N LEU A 18 -4.72 10.93 0.59
CA LEU A 18 -6.13 10.52 0.72
C LEU A 18 -6.46 10.12 2.16
N ALA A 19 -5.56 9.39 2.84
CA ALA A 19 -5.72 9.02 4.24
C ALA A 19 -5.87 10.27 5.13
N LEU A 20 -4.97 11.24 4.99
CA LEU A 20 -5.01 12.49 5.77
C LEU A 20 -6.30 13.28 5.51
N ARG A 21 -6.71 13.39 4.24
CA ARG A 21 -7.98 14.02 3.86
C ARG A 21 -9.17 13.33 4.49
N SER A 22 -9.20 11.99 4.46
CA SER A 22 -10.27 11.19 5.04
C SER A 22 -10.35 11.35 6.55
N VAL A 23 -9.20 11.27 7.25
CA VAL A 23 -9.12 11.52 8.71
C VAL A 23 -9.59 12.93 9.07
N GLY A 24 -9.28 13.95 8.25
CA GLY A 24 -9.77 15.31 8.43
C GLY A 24 -11.29 15.45 8.43
N HIS A 25 -12.00 14.48 7.84
CA HIS A 25 -13.46 14.35 7.91
C HIS A 25 -13.96 13.41 9.01
N GLY A 26 -13.10 13.00 9.93
CA GLY A 26 -13.43 12.06 11.02
C GLY A 26 -13.59 10.62 10.58
N HIS A 27 -13.22 10.29 9.36
CA HIS A 27 -13.33 8.94 8.81
C HIS A 27 -12.27 8.01 9.40
N LYS A 28 -12.60 6.70 9.44
CA LYS A 28 -11.68 5.66 9.82
C LYS A 28 -10.89 5.16 8.62
N VAL A 29 -9.56 5.20 8.74
CA VAL A 29 -8.61 4.77 7.70
C VAL A 29 -7.74 3.66 8.25
N VAL A 30 -7.60 2.58 7.48
CA VAL A 30 -6.64 1.52 7.78
C VAL A 30 -5.69 1.35 6.60
N ILE A 31 -4.40 1.28 6.90
CA ILE A 31 -3.32 1.12 5.92
C ILE A 31 -2.63 -0.20 6.20
N VAL A 32 -2.58 -1.05 5.20
CA VAL A 32 -1.85 -2.31 5.18
C VAL A 32 -0.69 -2.15 4.21
N GLN A 33 0.53 -2.14 4.74
CA GLN A 33 1.76 -2.00 3.94
C GLN A 33 2.41 -3.38 3.75
N PHE A 34 2.50 -3.80 2.51
CA PHE A 34 3.24 -5.01 2.11
C PHE A 34 4.72 -4.70 1.94
N MET A 35 5.58 -5.67 2.20
CA MET A 35 7.04 -5.58 2.06
C MET A 35 7.72 -4.48 2.89
N LYS A 36 7.01 -3.84 3.79
CA LYS A 36 7.53 -2.79 4.67
C LYS A 36 7.50 -3.25 6.12
N GLY A 37 8.57 -2.93 6.89
CA GLY A 37 8.70 -3.25 8.31
C GLY A 37 9.39 -2.14 9.12
N ARG A 38 9.71 -1.01 8.50
CA ARG A 38 10.40 0.13 9.14
C ARG A 38 9.43 0.97 9.97
N LYS A 39 9.80 1.21 11.24
CA LYS A 39 9.03 2.02 12.19
C LYS A 39 9.54 3.46 12.32
N ASP A 40 10.63 3.78 11.66
CA ASP A 40 11.27 5.10 11.66
C ASP A 40 10.73 6.03 10.55
N ILE A 41 9.76 5.58 9.74
CA ILE A 41 9.12 6.35 8.66
C ILE A 41 8.02 7.27 9.18
N GLY A 42 7.79 8.37 8.46
CA GLY A 42 6.88 9.44 8.88
C GLY A 42 5.44 8.99 9.09
N GLU A 43 4.90 8.18 8.17
CA GLU A 43 3.54 7.65 8.24
C GLU A 43 3.30 6.73 9.45
N TRP A 44 4.33 6.00 9.90
CA TRP A 44 4.26 5.20 11.13
C TRP A 44 4.29 6.07 12.37
N LYS A 45 5.20 7.07 12.40
CA LYS A 45 5.35 7.98 13.54
C LYS A 45 4.08 8.79 13.81
N ILE A 46 3.42 9.28 12.75
CA ILE A 46 2.21 10.11 12.88
C ILE A 46 0.97 9.32 13.33
N ALA A 47 0.93 8.01 13.10
CA ALA A 47 -0.23 7.18 13.43
C ALA A 47 -0.70 7.33 14.88
N ARG A 48 0.24 7.47 15.83
CA ARG A 48 -0.08 7.69 17.26
C ARG A 48 -0.84 8.96 17.52
N ARG A 49 -0.61 10.02 16.71
CA ARG A 49 -1.28 11.32 16.86
C ARG A 49 -2.65 11.35 16.22
N LEU A 50 -2.88 10.49 15.21
CA LEU A 50 -4.10 10.42 14.44
C LEU A 50 -5.02 9.28 14.87
N ALA A 51 -4.61 8.48 15.88
CA ALA A 51 -5.45 7.42 16.43
C ALA A 51 -6.71 8.00 17.10
N PRO A 52 -7.84 7.31 17.09
CA PRO A 52 -8.07 5.99 16.50
C PRO A 52 -8.48 6.01 15.03
N GLN A 53 -8.51 7.18 14.37
CA GLN A 53 -9.00 7.32 12.99
C GLN A 53 -7.99 6.83 11.95
N TYR A 54 -6.71 6.74 12.28
CA TYR A 54 -5.64 6.32 11.38
C TYR A 54 -4.91 5.13 11.99
N GLU A 55 -5.04 3.98 11.34
CA GLU A 55 -4.32 2.75 11.71
C GLU A 55 -3.36 2.37 10.58
N ILE A 56 -2.13 1.96 10.93
CA ILE A 56 -1.13 1.47 9.97
C ILE A 56 -0.55 0.15 10.47
N HIS A 57 -0.48 -0.82 9.57
CA HIS A 57 0.03 -2.17 9.83
C HIS A 57 1.00 -2.58 8.74
N GLN A 58 2.16 -3.10 9.13
CA GLN A 58 3.24 -3.46 8.22
C GLN A 58 3.44 -4.97 8.18
N PHE A 59 3.54 -5.52 6.98
CA PHE A 59 3.75 -6.93 6.70
C PHE A 59 4.96 -7.12 5.80
N GLY A 60 6.12 -6.90 6.36
CA GLY A 60 7.43 -7.04 5.76
C GLY A 60 8.52 -6.97 6.80
N ARG A 61 9.77 -7.17 6.37
CA ARG A 61 10.96 -7.04 7.21
C ARG A 61 11.47 -5.60 7.20
N GLU A 62 12.36 -5.26 8.13
CA GLU A 62 13.02 -3.94 8.15
C GLU A 62 13.92 -3.73 6.93
N GLY A 63 14.47 -4.81 6.36
CA GLY A 63 15.30 -4.79 5.16
C GLY A 63 14.51 -4.81 3.87
N PHE A 64 15.23 -4.69 2.75
CA PHE A 64 14.63 -4.80 1.42
C PHE A 64 14.36 -6.27 1.06
N VAL A 65 13.25 -6.50 0.38
CA VAL A 65 12.93 -7.79 -0.24
C VAL A 65 13.77 -7.95 -1.52
N ASP A 66 14.34 -9.13 -1.72
CA ASP A 66 14.90 -9.48 -3.03
C ASP A 66 13.76 -9.69 -4.03
N LEU A 67 13.53 -8.70 -4.88
CA LEU A 67 12.41 -8.71 -5.84
C LEU A 67 12.57 -9.79 -6.93
N LYS A 68 13.79 -10.31 -7.15
CA LYS A 68 14.02 -11.37 -8.15
C LYS A 68 13.81 -12.76 -7.55
N ASN A 69 14.07 -12.91 -6.27
CA ASN A 69 13.95 -14.20 -5.56
C ASN A 69 13.44 -13.98 -4.13
N PRO A 70 12.15 -13.63 -3.95
CA PRO A 70 11.58 -13.42 -2.62
C PRO A 70 11.66 -14.67 -1.76
N SER A 71 12.02 -14.50 -0.49
CA SER A 71 12.12 -15.60 0.47
C SER A 71 10.73 -16.16 0.84
N GLU A 72 10.70 -17.37 1.40
CA GLU A 72 9.45 -17.94 1.94
C GLU A 72 8.93 -17.12 3.13
N GLU A 73 9.81 -16.49 3.91
CA GLU A 73 9.42 -15.57 4.97
C GLU A 73 8.68 -14.35 4.40
N ASP A 74 9.19 -13.75 3.30
CA ASP A 74 8.54 -12.62 2.64
C ASP A 74 7.15 -12.99 2.11
N LYS A 75 7.00 -14.19 1.53
CA LYS A 75 5.71 -14.71 1.06
C LYS A 75 4.73 -14.93 2.21
N GLN A 76 5.21 -15.48 3.34
CA GLN A 76 4.36 -15.70 4.53
C GLN A 76 3.90 -14.36 5.13
N LEU A 77 4.79 -13.36 5.22
CA LEU A 77 4.42 -12.02 5.68
C LEU A 77 3.39 -11.36 4.76
N ALA A 78 3.57 -11.46 3.44
CA ALA A 78 2.60 -10.94 2.49
C ALA A 78 1.23 -11.63 2.62
N LYS A 79 1.18 -12.96 2.79
CA LYS A 79 -0.07 -13.70 3.03
C LYS A 79 -0.76 -13.25 4.32
N LYS A 80 -0.01 -13.11 5.43
CA LYS A 80 -0.55 -12.55 6.68
C LYS A 80 -1.14 -11.16 6.48
N GLY A 81 -0.48 -10.32 5.68
CA GLY A 81 -0.99 -8.99 5.30
C GLY A 81 -2.31 -9.06 4.53
N LEU A 82 -2.44 -10.01 3.62
CA LEU A 82 -3.68 -10.22 2.84
C LEU A 82 -4.83 -10.73 3.73
N GLU A 83 -4.55 -11.66 4.65
CA GLU A 83 -5.52 -12.15 5.63
C GLU A 83 -5.98 -11.03 6.57
N PHE A 84 -5.02 -10.23 7.08
CA PHE A 84 -5.33 -9.07 7.92
C PHE A 84 -6.17 -8.03 7.16
N ALA A 85 -5.84 -7.76 5.89
CA ALA A 85 -6.63 -6.84 5.06
C ALA A 85 -8.09 -7.32 4.92
N ARG A 86 -8.30 -8.65 4.80
CA ARG A 86 -9.64 -9.26 4.79
C ARG A 86 -10.38 -9.00 6.10
N GLU A 87 -9.76 -9.28 7.24
CA GLU A 87 -10.36 -9.04 8.56
C GLU A 87 -10.73 -7.57 8.75
N VAL A 88 -9.83 -6.67 8.38
CA VAL A 88 -10.04 -5.23 8.50
C VAL A 88 -11.18 -4.75 7.61
N ALA A 89 -11.29 -5.27 6.39
CA ALA A 89 -12.37 -4.89 5.46
C ALA A 89 -13.76 -5.11 6.07
N PHE A 90 -13.94 -6.21 6.82
CA PHE A 90 -15.21 -6.49 7.53
C PHE A 90 -15.47 -5.58 8.74
N ARG A 91 -14.44 -4.86 9.23
CA ARG A 91 -14.66 -3.78 10.23
C ARG A 91 -15.20 -2.50 9.58
N LYS A 92 -15.32 -2.47 8.25
CA LYS A 92 -15.89 -1.40 7.43
C LYS A 92 -15.23 -0.04 7.66
N PRO A 93 -13.90 0.10 7.54
CA PRO A 93 -13.29 1.41 7.52
C PRO A 93 -13.80 2.22 6.33
N ASN A 94 -13.82 3.54 6.42
CA ASN A 94 -14.19 4.38 5.29
C ASN A 94 -13.18 4.26 4.14
N LEU A 95 -11.88 4.06 4.49
CA LEU A 95 -10.79 3.93 3.54
C LEU A 95 -9.85 2.80 3.97
N LEU A 96 -9.62 1.85 3.07
CA LEU A 96 -8.61 0.79 3.20
C LEU A 96 -7.52 1.01 2.14
N ILE A 97 -6.29 1.18 2.58
CA ILE A 97 -5.13 1.34 1.70
C ILE A 97 -4.30 0.05 1.74
N LEU A 98 -4.09 -0.55 0.58
CA LEU A 98 -3.24 -1.72 0.37
C LEU A 98 -1.96 -1.25 -0.34
N ASP A 99 -1.00 -0.80 0.47
CA ASP A 99 0.22 -0.15 -0.02
C ASP A 99 1.27 -1.19 -0.44
N GLU A 100 1.84 -1.02 -1.63
CA GLU A 100 2.76 -1.93 -2.34
C GLU A 100 2.13 -3.28 -2.75
N LEU A 101 0.80 -3.41 -2.75
CA LEU A 101 0.11 -4.64 -3.15
C LEU A 101 0.40 -5.01 -4.63
N ASN A 102 0.40 -4.00 -5.53
CA ASN A 102 0.68 -4.26 -6.94
C ASN A 102 2.05 -4.93 -7.13
N LEU A 103 3.07 -4.41 -6.44
CA LEU A 103 4.42 -4.96 -6.52
C LEU A 103 4.49 -6.35 -5.87
N ALA A 104 3.80 -6.56 -4.75
CA ALA A 104 3.75 -7.88 -4.09
C ALA A 104 3.18 -8.96 -5.01
N VAL A 105 2.18 -8.63 -5.83
CA VAL A 105 1.66 -9.54 -6.87
C VAL A 105 2.67 -9.71 -8.00
N ALA A 106 3.23 -8.61 -8.51
CA ALA A 106 4.14 -8.65 -9.66
C ALA A 106 5.41 -9.48 -9.42
N VAL A 107 5.91 -9.50 -8.16
CA VAL A 107 7.11 -10.28 -7.79
C VAL A 107 6.78 -11.67 -7.22
N GLY A 108 5.52 -12.09 -7.26
CA GLY A 108 5.09 -13.44 -6.85
C GLY A 108 5.04 -13.69 -5.34
N LEU A 109 4.97 -12.64 -4.51
CA LEU A 109 4.70 -12.78 -3.07
C LEU A 109 3.25 -13.17 -2.80
N LEU A 110 2.33 -12.68 -3.63
CA LEU A 110 0.90 -12.98 -3.58
C LEU A 110 0.42 -13.45 -4.96
N LYS A 111 -0.53 -14.36 -4.98
CA LYS A 111 -1.22 -14.74 -6.21
C LYS A 111 -2.29 -13.72 -6.55
N LEU A 112 -2.39 -13.35 -7.83
CA LEU A 112 -3.39 -12.40 -8.29
C LEU A 112 -4.81 -12.85 -7.96
N GLU A 113 -5.11 -14.15 -8.11
CA GLU A 113 -6.42 -14.73 -7.84
C GLU A 113 -6.84 -14.54 -6.37
N GLU A 114 -5.89 -14.66 -5.42
CA GLU A 114 -6.15 -14.46 -4.00
C GLU A 114 -6.47 -12.99 -3.68
N VAL A 115 -5.77 -12.07 -4.37
CA VAL A 115 -6.01 -10.62 -4.26
C VAL A 115 -7.37 -10.25 -4.86
N MET A 116 -7.68 -10.76 -6.06
CA MET A 116 -8.97 -10.51 -6.70
C MET A 116 -10.13 -11.01 -5.85
N LYS A 117 -9.99 -12.22 -5.27
CA LYS A 117 -10.97 -12.76 -4.34
C LYS A 117 -11.18 -11.87 -3.12
N LEU A 118 -10.08 -11.38 -2.49
CA LEU A 118 -10.21 -10.41 -1.40
C LEU A 118 -11.01 -9.18 -1.84
N LEU A 119 -10.67 -8.59 -3.00
CA LEU A 119 -11.33 -7.39 -3.50
C LEU A 119 -12.83 -7.60 -3.81
N ASP A 120 -13.23 -8.83 -4.16
CA ASP A 120 -14.64 -9.19 -4.35
C ASP A 120 -15.40 -9.31 -3.02
N GLU A 121 -14.72 -9.68 -1.95
CA GLU A 121 -15.30 -9.86 -0.62
C GLU A 121 -15.41 -8.54 0.17
N ILE A 122 -14.68 -7.48 -0.22
CA ILE A 122 -14.70 -6.19 0.48
C ILE A 122 -16.08 -5.55 0.36
N PRO A 123 -16.69 -5.13 1.48
CA PRO A 123 -17.97 -4.42 1.46
C PRO A 123 -17.94 -3.18 0.58
N LYS A 124 -19.01 -2.94 -0.20
CA LYS A 124 -19.08 -1.86 -1.21
C LYS A 124 -18.93 -0.45 -0.64
N GLU A 125 -19.25 -0.27 0.63
CA GLU A 125 -19.09 1.00 1.35
C GLU A 125 -17.63 1.35 1.66
N VAL A 126 -16.71 0.37 1.61
CA VAL A 126 -15.28 0.58 1.85
C VAL A 126 -14.61 1.09 0.59
N VAL A 127 -14.04 2.27 0.64
CA VAL A 127 -13.18 2.77 -0.45
C VAL A 127 -11.82 2.08 -0.36
N VAL A 128 -11.40 1.44 -1.45
CA VAL A 128 -10.11 0.74 -1.51
C VAL A 128 -9.12 1.52 -2.36
N VAL A 129 -7.91 1.69 -1.86
CA VAL A 129 -6.77 2.25 -2.61
C VAL A 129 -5.66 1.20 -2.65
N VAL A 130 -5.19 0.91 -3.85
CA VAL A 130 -4.08 -0.02 -4.09
C VAL A 130 -2.90 0.73 -4.68
N THR A 131 -1.69 0.51 -4.14
CA THR A 131 -0.48 1.12 -4.69
C THR A 131 0.58 0.08 -5.06
N GLY A 132 1.58 0.53 -5.80
CA GLY A 132 2.77 -0.25 -6.16
C GLY A 132 3.09 -0.20 -7.64
N ARG A 133 4.33 -0.57 -7.97
CA ARG A 133 4.76 -0.73 -9.37
C ARG A 133 4.09 -1.95 -9.99
N TYR A 134 4.05 -1.98 -11.33
CA TYR A 134 3.67 -3.14 -12.14
C TYR A 134 2.27 -3.68 -11.80
N ALA A 135 1.29 -2.78 -11.63
CA ALA A 135 -0.09 -3.21 -11.39
C ALA A 135 -0.55 -4.19 -12.49
N PRO A 136 -1.03 -5.38 -12.13
CA PRO A 136 -1.66 -6.29 -13.09
C PRO A 136 -2.81 -5.61 -13.82
N LYS A 137 -3.00 -5.98 -15.08
CA LYS A 137 -4.07 -5.42 -15.92
C LYS A 137 -5.45 -5.61 -15.29
N GLU A 138 -5.68 -6.73 -14.64
CA GLU A 138 -6.92 -7.07 -13.97
C GLU A 138 -7.27 -6.10 -12.83
N LEU A 139 -6.25 -5.62 -12.10
CA LEU A 139 -6.46 -4.59 -11.06
C LEU A 139 -6.77 -3.23 -11.67
N ILE A 140 -6.13 -2.89 -12.80
CA ILE A 140 -6.39 -1.65 -13.54
C ILE A 140 -7.81 -1.68 -14.13
N ASP A 141 -8.20 -2.76 -14.77
CA ASP A 141 -9.52 -2.92 -15.39
C ASP A 141 -10.66 -2.87 -14.35
N ARG A 142 -10.39 -3.34 -13.13
CA ARG A 142 -11.34 -3.29 -12.01
C ARG A 142 -11.48 -1.90 -11.39
N ALA A 143 -10.48 -1.05 -11.53
CA ALA A 143 -10.44 0.24 -10.86
C ALA A 143 -11.45 1.24 -11.44
N ASP A 144 -12.10 2.01 -10.56
CA ASP A 144 -12.88 3.19 -10.98
C ASP A 144 -11.95 4.37 -11.36
N PHE A 145 -10.71 4.33 -10.82
CA PHE A 145 -9.71 5.37 -11.00
C PHE A 145 -8.30 4.75 -10.99
N ALA A 146 -7.56 4.91 -12.06
CA ALA A 146 -6.18 4.43 -12.16
C ALA A 146 -5.24 5.56 -12.60
N ASN A 147 -4.15 5.74 -11.86
CA ASN A 147 -3.09 6.70 -12.18
C ASN A 147 -1.77 5.99 -12.37
N GLU A 148 -1.08 6.32 -13.45
CA GLU A 148 0.30 5.96 -13.67
C GLU A 148 1.21 7.12 -13.26
N VAL A 149 2.07 6.89 -12.27
CA VAL A 149 3.06 7.86 -11.80
C VAL A 149 4.37 7.64 -12.55
N LYS A 150 4.75 8.60 -13.38
CA LYS A 150 5.96 8.55 -14.22
C LYS A 150 7.13 9.30 -13.57
N ASP A 151 8.29 8.71 -13.68
CA ASP A 151 9.54 9.33 -13.22
C ASP A 151 10.11 10.23 -14.33
N VAL A 152 9.69 11.49 -14.36
CA VAL A 152 10.23 12.49 -15.29
C VAL A 152 11.65 12.87 -14.91
N LYS A 153 11.94 13.01 -13.60
CA LYS A 153 13.26 13.32 -13.04
C LYS A 153 13.31 12.87 -11.59
N HIS A 154 14.32 12.10 -11.21
CA HIS A 154 14.46 11.61 -9.84
C HIS A 154 15.85 11.93 -9.27
N PRO A 155 15.94 12.38 -7.98
CA PRO A 155 17.22 12.71 -7.32
C PRO A 155 18.20 11.54 -7.30
N PHE A 156 17.70 10.32 -7.15
CA PHE A 156 18.50 9.09 -7.11
C PHE A 156 19.40 8.93 -8.33
N LYS A 157 18.94 9.31 -9.54
CA LYS A 157 19.74 9.27 -10.77
C LYS A 157 20.96 10.23 -10.73
N LYS A 158 20.96 11.17 -9.78
CA LYS A 158 22.06 12.11 -9.51
C LYS A 158 22.86 11.73 -8.26
N GLY A 159 22.65 10.53 -7.69
CA GLY A 159 23.31 10.11 -6.46
C GLY A 159 22.86 10.86 -5.20
N ILE A 160 21.74 11.60 -5.25
CA ILE A 160 21.21 12.32 -4.10
C ILE A 160 20.46 11.33 -3.21
N PRO A 161 20.85 11.17 -1.93
CA PRO A 161 20.21 10.23 -1.02
C PRO A 161 18.78 10.64 -0.67
N ALA A 162 18.00 9.68 -0.17
CA ALA A 162 16.67 9.93 0.35
C ALA A 162 16.72 10.86 1.57
N LYS A 163 15.79 11.81 1.63
CA LYS A 163 15.70 12.81 2.69
C LYS A 163 14.59 12.46 3.66
N GLU A 164 14.92 12.44 4.97
CA GLU A 164 13.94 12.25 6.04
C GLU A 164 12.83 13.31 5.97
N GLY A 165 11.60 12.89 6.24
CA GLY A 165 10.42 13.73 6.18
C GLY A 165 9.94 14.07 4.77
N ILE A 166 10.64 13.60 3.71
CA ILE A 166 10.27 13.80 2.31
C ILE A 166 10.10 12.45 1.60
N GLN A 167 11.10 11.57 1.68
CA GLN A 167 11.04 10.24 1.06
C GLN A 167 10.73 9.12 2.07
N PHE A 168 10.86 9.36 3.38
CA PHE A 168 10.51 8.40 4.44
C PHE A 168 10.19 9.09 5.77
#